data_44fa727a8ee56583c687cb471c8f2bd4
#
_entry.id   44fa727a8ee56583c687cb471c8f2bd4
#
_cell.length_a   1.000
_cell.length_b   1.000
_cell.length_c   1.000
_cell.angle_alpha   90.00
_cell.angle_beta   90.00
_cell.angle_gamma   90.00
#
_symmetry.space_group_name_H-M   'P 1'
#
loop_
_entity.id
_entity.type
_entity.pdbx_description
1 polymer ?
#
loop_
_entity_poly.entity_id
_entity_poly.type
_entity_poly.pdbx_seq_one_letter_code
_entity_poly.pdbx_strand_id
1 'polypeptide(L)'
;MLLVSQRTKLIELTNEYAVYDGEGRQIGAVVQVGQSGLKKAMRLVSNLDQYLTHHLEVRDARGPVLVLTRPAKVVKSRVLVQRPDGTPLGEIVQANVFGRIRFDLVADGRLVGAIQAENWRAWDFSITDAAGTEVARITKKWEGLARTMFTTADRYVVLVHYRLPEPLASMVVASALTVDTALKQDDRGWN
;
A
#
# COMPACT_ATOMS: atom_id res chain seq x y z
N MET A 1 -0.84 -14.74 -5.61
CA MET A 1 -1.39 -13.53 -6.23
C MET A 1 -2.36 -12.89 -5.24
N LEU A 2 -2.24 -11.61 -5.02
CA LEU A 2 -3.19 -10.84 -4.22
C LEU A 2 -3.80 -9.75 -5.11
N LEU A 3 -5.11 -9.65 -5.12
CA LEU A 3 -5.85 -8.58 -5.79
C LEU A 3 -6.37 -7.62 -4.73
N VAL A 4 -6.03 -6.35 -4.85
CA VAL A 4 -6.49 -5.31 -3.93
C VAL A 4 -7.46 -4.39 -4.68
N SER A 5 -8.68 -4.26 -4.16
CA SER A 5 -9.73 -3.42 -4.74
C SER A 5 -10.20 -2.39 -3.73
N GLN A 6 -10.13 -1.12 -4.09
CA GLN A 6 -10.73 -0.06 -3.28
C GLN A 6 -12.26 -0.09 -3.44
N ARG A 7 -12.98 -0.12 -2.33
CA ARG A 7 -14.45 0.05 -2.34
C ARG A 7 -14.78 1.52 -2.48
N THR A 8 -15.49 1.89 -3.53
CA THR A 8 -16.06 3.23 -3.68
C THR A 8 -17.34 3.29 -2.86
N LYS A 9 -17.28 3.88 -1.67
CA LYS A 9 -18.48 4.22 -0.90
C LYS A 9 -18.80 5.69 -1.12
N LEU A 10 -19.97 5.98 -1.66
CA LEU A 10 -20.45 7.34 -1.99
C LEU A 10 -20.62 8.27 -0.78
N ILE A 11 -20.60 7.78 0.45
CA ILE A 11 -20.93 8.57 1.66
C ILE A 11 -20.02 8.27 2.86
N GLU A 12 -19.08 7.32 2.80
CA GLU A 12 -18.20 7.01 3.95
C GLU A 12 -16.78 7.47 3.76
N LEU A 13 -16.31 8.30 4.70
CA LEU A 13 -14.98 8.92 4.78
C LEU A 13 -13.85 7.94 5.17
N THR A 14 -14.07 6.64 5.03
CA THR A 14 -13.13 5.62 5.45
C THR A 14 -12.55 4.93 4.22
N ASN A 15 -11.21 4.93 4.09
CA ASN A 15 -10.53 4.14 3.07
C ASN A 15 -10.64 2.65 3.47
N GLU A 16 -11.38 1.89 2.69
CA GLU A 16 -11.48 0.44 2.82
C GLU A 16 -11.07 -0.22 1.52
N TYR A 17 -10.26 -1.26 1.64
CA TYR A 17 -9.86 -2.08 0.51
C TYR A 17 -10.24 -3.52 0.79
N ALA A 18 -10.82 -4.21 -0.18
CA ALA A 18 -10.99 -5.64 -0.13
C ALA A 18 -9.79 -6.33 -0.76
N VAL A 19 -9.32 -7.41 -0.14
CA VAL A 19 -8.19 -8.21 -0.61
C VAL A 19 -8.72 -9.57 -1.05
N TYR A 20 -8.38 -9.98 -2.26
CA TYR A 20 -8.81 -11.24 -2.86
C TYR A 20 -7.62 -12.11 -3.23
N ASP A 21 -7.81 -13.42 -3.26
CA ASP A 21 -6.84 -14.37 -3.83
C ASP A 21 -6.95 -14.45 -5.36
N GLY A 22 -6.14 -15.32 -5.97
CA GLY A 22 -6.13 -15.55 -7.42
C GLY A 22 -7.39 -16.18 -7.97
N GLU A 23 -8.25 -16.72 -7.13
CA GLU A 23 -9.52 -17.35 -7.48
C GLU A 23 -10.71 -16.39 -7.27
N GLY A 24 -10.43 -15.14 -6.84
CA GLY A 24 -11.44 -14.11 -6.62
C GLY A 24 -12.18 -14.25 -5.28
N ARG A 25 -11.70 -15.08 -4.35
CA ARG A 25 -12.28 -15.18 -3.00
C ARG A 25 -11.72 -14.07 -2.14
N GLN A 26 -12.57 -13.35 -1.39
CA GLN A 26 -12.12 -12.37 -0.45
C GLN A 26 -11.41 -13.05 0.72
N ILE A 27 -10.13 -12.76 0.90
CA ILE A 27 -9.28 -13.32 1.96
C ILE A 27 -8.96 -12.30 3.05
N GLY A 28 -9.26 -11.02 2.82
CA GLY A 28 -8.96 -9.99 3.79
C GLY A 28 -9.56 -8.63 3.44
N ALA A 29 -9.24 -7.66 4.28
CA ALA A 29 -9.60 -6.27 4.09
C ALA A 29 -8.52 -5.36 4.67
N VAL A 30 -8.46 -4.12 4.18
CA VAL A 30 -7.68 -3.05 4.78
C VAL A 30 -8.63 -1.98 5.27
N VAL A 31 -8.50 -1.59 6.51
CA VAL A 31 -9.38 -0.58 7.17
C VAL A 31 -8.53 0.54 7.73
N GLN A 32 -8.97 1.76 7.54
CA GLN A 32 -8.37 2.90 8.21
C GLN A 32 -8.94 3.01 9.64
N VAL A 33 -8.06 3.04 10.64
CA VAL A 33 -8.43 3.08 12.06
C VAL A 33 -7.96 4.37 12.75
N GLY A 34 -8.58 4.71 13.89
CA GLY A 34 -8.09 5.76 14.79
C GLY A 34 -8.35 7.20 14.36
N GLN A 35 -9.29 7.49 13.45
CA GLN A 35 -9.69 8.86 13.13
C GLN A 35 -10.91 9.30 13.92
N SER A 36 -10.77 10.38 14.72
CA SER A 36 -11.91 11.07 15.33
C SER A 36 -12.77 11.75 14.25
N GLY A 37 -14.08 11.92 14.51
CA GLY A 37 -15.01 12.58 13.57
C GLY A 37 -14.57 13.97 13.13
N LEU A 38 -13.86 14.72 14.00
CA LEU A 38 -13.31 16.04 13.70
C LEU A 38 -12.19 15.96 12.63
N LYS A 39 -11.31 14.96 12.73
CA LYS A 39 -10.26 14.74 11.70
C LYS A 39 -10.84 14.32 10.35
N LYS A 40 -11.95 13.55 10.36
CA LYS A 40 -12.71 13.22 9.16
C LYS A 40 -13.30 14.47 8.47
N ALA A 41 -13.85 15.42 9.25
CA ALA A 41 -14.40 16.67 8.73
C ALA A 41 -13.30 17.58 8.12
N MET A 42 -12.12 17.63 8.73
CA MET A 42 -10.98 18.41 8.22
C MET A 42 -10.46 17.91 6.88
N ARG A 43 -10.56 16.61 6.59
CA ARG A 43 -10.20 16.02 5.28
C ARG A 43 -11.05 16.54 4.12
N LEU A 44 -12.32 16.92 4.39
CA LEU A 44 -13.24 17.43 3.36
C LEU A 44 -12.94 18.86 2.94
N VAL A 45 -12.23 19.63 3.77
CA VAL A 45 -12.13 21.08 3.63
C VAL A 45 -10.72 21.52 3.15
N SER A 46 -9.70 20.65 3.23
CA SER A 46 -8.34 21.12 2.96
C SER A 46 -7.36 20.04 2.49
N ASN A 47 -6.33 20.47 1.74
CA ASN A 47 -5.15 19.69 1.37
C ASN A 47 -4.27 19.29 2.59
N LEU A 48 -4.79 19.37 3.82
CA LEU A 48 -4.07 19.07 5.06
C LEU A 48 -3.95 17.56 5.34
N ASP A 49 -4.54 16.69 4.52
CA ASP A 49 -4.47 15.24 4.69
C ASP A 49 -3.02 14.70 4.75
N GLN A 50 -2.10 15.34 4.02
CA GLN A 50 -0.69 14.98 4.02
C GLN A 50 0.02 15.22 5.37
N TYR A 51 -0.53 16.11 6.22
CA TYR A 51 0.00 16.44 7.55
C TYR A 51 -0.64 15.63 8.66
N LEU A 52 -1.52 14.68 8.34
CA LEU A 52 -2.16 13.81 9.32
C LEU A 52 -1.48 12.43 9.33
N THR A 53 -1.33 11.88 10.52
CA THR A 53 -0.92 10.48 10.68
C THR A 53 -2.07 9.55 10.31
N HIS A 54 -1.79 8.59 9.45
CA HIS A 54 -2.74 7.57 9.01
C HIS A 54 -2.37 6.22 9.57
N HIS A 55 -3.36 5.50 10.08
CA HIS A 55 -3.23 4.12 10.52
C HIS A 55 -4.12 3.24 9.66
N LEU A 56 -3.54 2.22 9.04
CA LEU A 56 -4.22 1.21 8.26
C LEU A 56 -3.99 -0.15 8.91
N GLU A 57 -5.04 -0.93 9.04
CA GLU A 57 -4.94 -2.32 9.46
C GLU A 57 -5.26 -3.25 8.29
N VAL A 58 -4.36 -4.17 8.01
CA VAL A 58 -4.63 -5.31 7.14
C VAL A 58 -5.21 -6.41 8.02
N ARG A 59 -6.37 -6.93 7.64
CA ARG A 59 -7.13 -7.92 8.40
C ARG A 59 -7.43 -9.15 7.55
N ASP A 60 -7.35 -10.32 8.15
CA ASP A 60 -7.92 -11.56 7.62
C ASP A 60 -9.19 -11.97 8.39
N ALA A 61 -9.68 -13.18 8.18
CA ALA A 61 -10.87 -13.69 8.87
C ALA A 61 -10.68 -13.85 10.39
N ARG A 62 -9.44 -13.90 10.88
CA ARG A 62 -9.10 -14.07 12.30
C ARG A 62 -8.83 -12.73 13.01
N GLY A 63 -8.65 -11.64 12.25
CA GLY A 63 -8.42 -10.31 12.79
C GLY A 63 -7.28 -9.56 12.11
N PRO A 64 -6.72 -8.52 12.79
CA PRO A 64 -5.59 -7.76 12.24
C PRO A 64 -4.35 -8.66 12.09
N VAL A 65 -3.65 -8.53 10.95
CA VAL A 65 -2.39 -9.24 10.66
C VAL A 65 -1.21 -8.29 10.51
N LEU A 66 -1.46 -7.07 10.02
CA LEU A 66 -0.46 -5.99 9.91
C LEU A 66 -1.08 -4.66 10.28
N VAL A 67 -0.26 -3.79 10.84
CA VAL A 67 -0.57 -2.37 11.09
C VAL A 67 0.43 -1.52 10.34
N LEU A 68 -0.08 -0.62 9.51
CA LEU A 68 0.72 0.35 8.78
C LEU A 68 0.45 1.73 9.36
N THR A 69 1.50 2.40 9.79
CA THR A 69 1.43 3.78 10.26
C THR A 69 2.19 4.68 9.30
N ARG A 70 1.49 5.62 8.70
CA ARG A 70 2.10 6.68 7.92
C ARG A 70 2.11 7.95 8.75
N PRO A 71 3.28 8.38 9.28
CA PRO A 71 3.41 9.67 9.95
C PRO A 71 3.11 10.83 9.00
N ALA A 72 2.80 11.99 9.55
CA ALA A 72 2.69 13.23 8.78
C ALA A 72 3.93 13.45 7.91
N LYS A 73 3.71 13.77 6.62
CA LYS A 73 4.80 13.98 5.66
C LYS A 73 5.43 15.33 5.90
N VAL A 74 6.74 15.37 6.16
CA VAL A 74 7.51 16.62 6.23
C VAL A 74 8.25 16.85 4.91
N VAL A 75 9.02 15.87 4.42
CA VAL A 75 9.77 15.94 3.14
C VAL A 75 9.61 14.67 2.34
N LYS A 76 9.87 13.50 2.93
CA LYS A 76 9.78 12.18 2.29
C LYS A 76 8.66 11.35 2.90
N SER A 77 7.98 10.55 2.06
CA SER A 77 7.00 9.59 2.55
C SER A 77 7.68 8.45 3.28
N ARG A 78 7.10 8.08 4.43
CA ARG A 78 7.54 6.95 5.25
C ARG A 78 6.33 6.19 5.74
N VAL A 79 6.39 4.88 5.73
CA VAL A 79 5.37 3.99 6.29
C VAL A 79 6.03 2.99 7.21
N LEU A 80 5.62 2.97 8.46
CA LEU A 80 6.04 1.97 9.45
C LEU A 80 5.15 0.76 9.31
N VAL A 81 5.75 -0.43 9.30
CA VAL A 81 5.07 -1.72 9.19
C VAL A 81 5.29 -2.49 10.49
N GLN A 82 4.20 -2.87 11.16
CA GLN A 82 4.22 -3.51 12.47
C GLN A 82 3.25 -4.69 12.50
N ARG A 83 3.47 -5.61 13.41
CA ARG A 83 2.46 -6.60 13.81
C ARG A 83 1.37 -5.94 14.65
N PRO A 84 0.21 -6.60 14.83
CA PRO A 84 -0.87 -6.06 15.66
C PRO A 84 -0.49 -5.83 17.12
N ASP A 85 0.48 -6.58 17.64
CA ASP A 85 1.04 -6.44 19.00
C ASP A 85 2.04 -5.27 19.12
N GLY A 86 2.28 -4.52 18.03
CA GLY A 86 3.21 -3.41 17.99
C GLY A 86 4.65 -3.79 17.64
N THR A 87 4.97 -5.09 17.49
CA THR A 87 6.31 -5.56 17.09
C THR A 87 6.67 -4.97 15.71
N PRO A 88 7.77 -4.20 15.58
CA PRO A 88 8.17 -3.64 14.30
C PRO A 88 8.62 -4.74 13.33
N LEU A 89 8.18 -4.66 12.09
CA LEU A 89 8.64 -5.51 10.98
C LEU A 89 9.58 -4.77 10.06
N GLY A 90 9.41 -3.45 9.96
CA GLY A 90 10.26 -2.60 9.15
C GLY A 90 9.58 -1.30 8.75
N GLU A 91 10.15 -0.66 7.76
CA GLU A 91 9.65 0.61 7.21
C GLU A 91 9.84 0.68 5.70
N ILE A 92 8.94 1.39 5.04
CA ILE A 92 9.01 1.72 3.62
C ILE A 92 9.30 3.20 3.53
N VAL A 93 10.45 3.57 2.99
CA VAL A 93 10.94 4.95 2.97
C VAL A 93 11.13 5.41 1.53
N GLN A 94 10.56 6.55 1.18
CA GLN A 94 10.80 7.15 -0.13
C GLN A 94 12.29 7.49 -0.29
N ALA A 95 12.96 6.85 -1.26
CA ALA A 95 14.39 7.00 -1.46
C ALA A 95 14.74 8.35 -2.11
N ASN A 96 13.91 8.81 -3.06
CA ASN A 96 14.17 10.03 -3.83
C ASN A 96 12.92 10.93 -3.90
N VAL A 97 13.14 12.23 -4.10
CA VAL A 97 12.07 13.23 -4.31
C VAL A 97 11.92 13.59 -5.79
N PHE A 98 12.99 13.39 -6.59
CA PHE A 98 13.03 13.68 -8.02
C PHE A 98 13.43 12.44 -8.81
N GLY A 99 12.91 12.33 -10.04
CA GLY A 99 13.19 11.23 -10.95
C GLY A 99 12.22 10.05 -10.81
N ARG A 100 12.68 8.82 -11.06
CA ARG A 100 11.84 7.61 -10.95
C ARG A 100 11.47 7.38 -9.49
N ILE A 101 10.19 7.15 -9.24
CA ILE A 101 9.69 6.84 -7.90
C ILE A 101 10.35 5.56 -7.38
N ARG A 102 11.01 5.68 -6.24
CA ARG A 102 11.64 4.55 -5.55
C ARG A 102 11.38 4.64 -4.06
N PHE A 103 11.07 3.48 -3.47
CA PHE A 103 11.01 3.31 -2.02
C PHE A 103 11.96 2.19 -1.61
N ASP A 104 12.68 2.40 -0.54
CA ASP A 104 13.52 1.39 0.10
C ASP A 104 12.72 0.66 1.17
N LEU A 105 12.85 -0.67 1.20
CA LEU A 105 12.28 -1.55 2.21
C LEU A 105 13.38 -1.82 3.24
N VAL A 106 13.20 -1.33 4.46
CA VAL A 106 14.19 -1.39 5.53
C VAL A 106 13.64 -2.19 6.70
N ALA A 107 14.37 -3.18 7.18
CA ALA A 107 14.06 -3.95 8.39
C ALA A 107 15.32 -4.07 9.25
N ASP A 108 15.19 -3.84 10.56
CA ASP A 108 16.31 -3.85 11.52
C ASP A 108 17.48 -2.96 11.06
N GLY A 109 17.17 -1.80 10.47
CA GLY A 109 18.15 -0.85 9.97
C GLY A 109 18.90 -1.29 8.70
N ARG A 110 18.48 -2.39 8.05
CA ARG A 110 19.10 -2.92 6.84
C ARG A 110 18.15 -2.86 5.65
N LEU A 111 18.69 -2.60 4.48
CA LEU A 111 17.94 -2.68 3.23
C LEU A 111 17.63 -4.16 2.95
N VAL A 112 16.33 -4.51 2.90
CA VAL A 112 15.85 -5.86 2.58
C VAL A 112 15.24 -5.94 1.19
N GLY A 113 15.01 -4.78 0.55
CA GLY A 113 14.46 -4.73 -0.80
C GLY A 113 14.16 -3.30 -1.23
N ALA A 114 13.59 -3.15 -2.41
CA ALA A 114 13.15 -1.85 -2.94
C ALA A 114 11.92 -1.98 -3.83
N ILE A 115 11.12 -0.92 -3.88
CA ILE A 115 10.04 -0.73 -4.86
C ILE A 115 10.54 0.26 -5.89
N GLN A 116 10.41 -0.06 -7.18
CA GLN A 116 10.81 0.82 -8.27
C GLN A 116 9.67 0.98 -9.27
N ALA A 117 9.36 2.22 -9.64
CA ALA A 117 8.40 2.48 -10.70
C ALA A 117 9.06 2.22 -12.06
N GLU A 118 8.57 1.20 -12.76
CA GLU A 118 8.89 1.01 -14.19
C GLU A 118 8.09 2.00 -15.03
N ASN A 119 6.80 2.10 -14.74
CA ASN A 119 5.90 3.11 -15.30
C ASN A 119 4.84 3.51 -14.26
N TRP A 120 5.06 4.60 -13.52
CA TRP A 120 4.16 5.03 -12.47
C TRP A 120 2.77 5.43 -12.99
N ARG A 121 2.68 6.00 -14.20
CA ARG A 121 1.40 6.37 -14.82
C ARG A 121 0.59 5.15 -15.22
N ALA A 122 1.25 4.04 -15.56
CA ALA A 122 0.59 2.77 -15.85
C ALA A 122 0.44 1.88 -14.61
N TRP A 123 0.83 2.36 -13.42
CA TRP A 123 0.84 1.57 -12.17
C TRP A 123 1.61 0.27 -12.33
N ASP A 124 2.84 0.37 -12.79
CA ASP A 124 3.74 -0.76 -12.96
C ASP A 124 4.97 -0.55 -12.09
N PHE A 125 5.07 -1.34 -11.02
CA PHE A 125 6.12 -1.26 -10.01
C PHE A 125 6.71 -2.64 -9.79
N SER A 126 8.01 -2.75 -9.95
CA SER A 126 8.76 -3.93 -9.53
C SER A 126 9.12 -3.82 -8.05
N ILE A 127 9.10 -4.96 -7.35
CA ILE A 127 9.62 -5.08 -5.98
C ILE A 127 10.76 -6.07 -6.03
N THR A 128 11.93 -5.62 -5.62
CA THR A 128 13.15 -6.44 -5.59
C THR A 128 13.55 -6.74 -4.16
N ASP A 129 14.27 -7.84 -3.95
CA ASP A 129 14.99 -8.13 -2.71
C ASP A 129 16.30 -7.33 -2.60
N ALA A 130 17.08 -7.54 -1.53
CA ALA A 130 18.36 -6.86 -1.31
C ALA A 130 19.42 -7.21 -2.37
N ALA A 131 19.29 -8.35 -3.07
CA ALA A 131 20.17 -8.77 -4.14
C ALA A 131 19.77 -8.15 -5.51
N GLY A 132 18.63 -7.44 -5.57
CA GLY A 132 18.09 -6.86 -6.79
C GLY A 132 17.23 -7.82 -7.62
N THR A 133 16.91 -9.01 -7.09
CA THR A 133 16.02 -9.96 -7.76
C THR A 133 14.58 -9.53 -7.62
N GLU A 134 13.81 -9.47 -8.71
CA GLU A 134 12.38 -9.18 -8.64
C GLU A 134 11.63 -10.31 -7.92
N VAL A 135 11.00 -9.97 -6.80
CA VAL A 135 10.26 -10.90 -5.94
C VAL A 135 8.76 -10.73 -6.06
N ALA A 136 8.33 -9.53 -6.45
CA ALA A 136 6.91 -9.24 -6.68
C ALA A 136 6.74 -8.05 -7.63
N ARG A 137 5.51 -7.89 -8.16
CA ARG A 137 5.13 -6.77 -9.02
C ARG A 137 3.76 -6.25 -8.65
N ILE A 138 3.59 -4.92 -8.65
CA ILE A 138 2.31 -4.24 -8.49
C ILE A 138 1.91 -3.68 -9.84
N THR A 139 0.73 -4.06 -10.36
CA THR A 139 0.27 -3.59 -11.67
C THR A 139 -1.25 -3.44 -11.73
N LYS A 140 -1.73 -2.47 -12.52
CA LYS A 140 -3.16 -2.36 -12.92
C LYS A 140 -3.49 -3.18 -14.16
N LYS A 141 -2.48 -3.61 -14.92
CA LYS A 141 -2.67 -4.41 -16.12
C LYS A 141 -2.67 -5.90 -15.74
N TRP A 142 -3.81 -6.51 -15.85
CA TRP A 142 -3.96 -7.96 -15.66
C TRP A 142 -4.72 -8.58 -16.84
N GLU A 143 -4.10 -9.57 -17.46
CA GLU A 143 -4.74 -10.42 -18.48
C GLU A 143 -5.16 -11.74 -17.81
N GLY A 144 -6.47 -12.07 -17.79
CA GLY A 144 -6.94 -13.31 -17.19
C GLY A 144 -8.30 -13.20 -16.51
N LEU A 145 -8.65 -14.15 -15.66
CA LEU A 145 -9.96 -14.28 -14.99
C LEU A 145 -10.40 -13.04 -14.21
N ALA A 146 -9.45 -12.25 -13.70
CA ALA A 146 -9.76 -11.00 -13.00
C ALA A 146 -10.36 -9.91 -13.91
N ARG A 147 -10.14 -9.98 -15.24
CA ARG A 147 -10.69 -9.02 -16.19
C ARG A 147 -12.21 -9.13 -16.34
N THR A 148 -12.75 -10.34 -16.22
CA THR A 148 -14.16 -10.64 -16.35
C THR A 148 -14.98 -10.38 -15.09
N MET A 149 -14.37 -10.47 -13.92
CA MET A 149 -15.07 -10.34 -12.65
C MET A 149 -15.20 -8.90 -12.15
N PHE A 150 -14.46 -7.94 -12.74
CA PHE A 150 -14.33 -6.64 -12.11
C PHE A 150 -14.26 -5.48 -13.13
N THR A 151 -15.37 -4.81 -13.34
CA THR A 151 -15.54 -3.75 -14.36
C THR A 151 -15.32 -2.31 -13.87
N THR A 152 -14.99 -2.06 -12.59
CA THR A 152 -14.91 -0.68 -12.04
C THR A 152 -13.53 -0.32 -11.48
N ALA A 153 -13.22 0.98 -11.59
CA ALA A 153 -11.94 1.66 -11.37
C ALA A 153 -11.23 1.38 -10.01
N ASP A 154 -9.93 1.63 -9.98
CA ASP A 154 -9.02 1.60 -8.82
C ASP A 154 -8.69 0.23 -8.23
N ARG A 155 -8.28 -0.68 -9.10
CA ARG A 155 -7.80 -2.00 -8.69
C ARG A 155 -6.36 -2.19 -9.12
N TYR A 156 -5.58 -2.82 -8.28
CA TYR A 156 -4.24 -3.26 -8.61
C TYR A 156 -4.01 -4.68 -8.11
N VAL A 157 -3.10 -5.36 -8.77
CA VAL A 157 -2.72 -6.73 -8.49
C VAL A 157 -1.30 -6.73 -7.95
N VAL A 158 -1.07 -7.48 -6.89
CA VAL A 158 0.25 -7.81 -6.39
C VAL A 158 0.57 -9.23 -6.79
N LEU A 159 1.50 -9.38 -7.71
CA LEU A 159 2.03 -10.67 -8.14
C LEU A 159 3.24 -11.00 -7.29
N VAL A 160 3.15 -12.01 -6.46
CA VAL A 160 4.31 -12.53 -5.70
C VAL A 160 4.82 -13.75 -6.45
N HIS A 161 6.07 -13.75 -6.86
CA HIS A 161 6.63 -14.76 -7.75
C HIS A 161 6.89 -16.09 -7.07
N TYR A 162 7.23 -16.05 -5.76
CA TYR A 162 7.48 -17.23 -4.94
C TYR A 162 7.25 -16.92 -3.47
N ARG A 163 7.31 -17.94 -2.61
CA ARG A 163 7.15 -17.75 -1.16
C ARG A 163 8.33 -16.94 -0.60
N LEU A 164 8.01 -15.81 0.02
CA LEU A 164 9.00 -14.90 0.60
C LEU A 164 9.16 -15.16 2.10
N PRO A 165 10.38 -15.02 2.64
CA PRO A 165 10.62 -15.03 4.08
C PRO A 165 10.15 -13.69 4.71
N GLU A 166 9.87 -13.72 6.01
CA GLU A 166 9.72 -12.49 6.80
C GLU A 166 11.09 -11.82 7.02
N PRO A 167 11.13 -10.49 7.09
CA PRO A 167 10.02 -9.55 7.03
C PRO A 167 9.60 -9.15 5.59
N LEU A 168 10.30 -9.63 4.57
CA LEU A 168 10.08 -9.22 3.17
C LEU A 168 8.64 -9.53 2.70
N ALA A 169 8.06 -10.66 3.13
CA ALA A 169 6.67 -11.02 2.79
C ALA A 169 5.67 -9.95 3.26
N SER A 170 5.76 -9.55 4.52
CA SER A 170 4.93 -8.49 5.10
C SER A 170 5.17 -7.14 4.44
N MET A 171 6.43 -6.82 4.10
CA MET A 171 6.81 -5.58 3.42
C MET A 171 6.23 -5.51 2.01
N VAL A 172 6.18 -6.64 1.27
CA VAL A 172 5.54 -6.71 -0.06
C VAL A 172 4.04 -6.44 0.03
N VAL A 173 3.34 -6.98 1.02
CA VAL A 173 1.92 -6.67 1.25
C VAL A 173 1.73 -5.18 1.56
N ALA A 174 2.56 -4.62 2.43
CA ALA A 174 2.50 -3.21 2.79
C ALA A 174 2.84 -2.27 1.61
N SER A 175 3.71 -2.70 0.68
CA SER A 175 4.13 -1.93 -0.49
C SER A 175 2.96 -1.54 -1.39
N ALA A 176 2.00 -2.43 -1.56
CA ALA A 176 0.81 -2.17 -2.36
C ALA A 176 0.02 -0.96 -1.86
N LEU A 177 -0.18 -0.88 -0.53
CA LEU A 177 -0.90 0.22 0.12
C LEU A 177 -0.06 1.51 0.15
N THR A 178 1.26 1.37 0.27
CA THR A 178 2.19 2.51 0.27
C THR A 178 2.19 3.21 -1.08
N VAL A 179 2.28 2.44 -2.18
CA VAL A 179 2.25 2.98 -3.55
C VAL A 179 0.92 3.68 -3.83
N ASP A 180 -0.22 3.08 -3.45
CA ASP A 180 -1.54 3.69 -3.64
C ASP A 180 -1.67 5.03 -2.91
N THR A 181 -1.25 5.06 -1.65
CA THR A 181 -1.35 6.29 -0.86
C THR A 181 -0.37 7.37 -1.29
N ALA A 182 0.83 7.01 -1.77
CA ALA A 182 1.82 7.96 -2.25
C ALA A 182 1.38 8.61 -3.56
N LEU A 183 0.91 7.83 -4.53
CA LEU A 183 0.49 8.35 -5.84
C LEU A 183 -0.74 9.24 -5.75
N LYS A 184 -1.72 8.90 -4.93
CA LYS A 184 -2.91 9.75 -4.70
C LYS A 184 -2.60 11.12 -4.11
N GLN A 185 -1.44 11.29 -3.49
CA GLN A 185 -1.00 12.58 -2.95
C GLN A 185 -0.31 13.43 -4.01
N ASP A 186 0.48 12.81 -4.89
CA ASP A 186 1.18 13.54 -5.94
C ASP A 186 0.19 14.10 -6.97
N ASP A 187 -0.90 13.36 -7.28
CA ASP A 187 -1.99 13.84 -8.16
C ASP A 187 -2.75 15.06 -7.59
N ARG A 188 -2.78 15.24 -6.27
CA ARG A 188 -3.44 16.40 -5.62
C ARG A 188 -2.53 17.61 -5.45
N GLY A 189 -1.24 17.45 -5.60
CA GLY A 189 -0.23 18.53 -5.45
C GLY A 189 0.03 19.34 -6.70
N TRP A 190 -0.58 19.02 -7.84
CA TRP A 190 -0.36 19.65 -9.14
C TRP A 190 -1.60 20.34 -9.71
N ASN A 191 -2.61 20.62 -8.90
CA ASN A 191 -3.78 21.44 -9.26
C ASN A 191 -3.81 22.73 -8.47
#